data_2c953a66731776c1a7d52682dec6c7f2
#
_entry.id   2c953a66731776c1a7d52682dec6c7f2
#
_cell.length_a   1.000
_cell.length_b   1.000
_cell.length_c   1.000
_cell.angle_alpha   90.00
_cell.angle_beta   90.00
_cell.angle_gamma   90.00
#
_symmetry.space_group_name_H-M   'P 1'
#
loop_
_entity.id
_entity.type
_entity.pdbx_description
1 polymer ?
#
loop_
_entity_poly.entity_id
_entity_poly.type
_entity_poly.pdbx_seq_one_letter_code
_entity_poly.pdbx_strand_id
1 'polypeptide(L)'
;MRVGGAAIIGAAALLATGLGAARPAWRWPALPSGVAAPAIPSDNGMTAAKVALGRRLFYDRALSADGSMACADCHQQEKGFADGLATHQGVMGEMGVRNVPGLANVAWRSGLTWTEAGLSTL
;
A
#
# COMPACT_ATOMS: atom_id res chain seq x y z
N MET A 1 58.84 -47.31 2.04
CA MET A 1 57.67 -46.91 2.85
C MET A 1 57.55 -45.39 2.83
N ARG A 2 56.51 -44.87 2.14
CA ARG A 2 56.20 -43.45 2.09
C ARG A 2 54.87 -43.22 2.82
N VAL A 3 54.88 -42.54 3.94
CA VAL A 3 53.68 -42.14 4.70
C VAL A 3 53.12 -40.83 4.11
N GLY A 4 51.93 -40.92 3.53
CA GLY A 4 51.22 -39.72 3.02
C GLY A 4 50.56 -38.98 4.16
N GLY A 5 50.91 -37.71 4.30
CA GLY A 5 50.20 -36.80 5.24
C GLY A 5 48.91 -36.30 4.62
N ALA A 6 47.80 -36.52 5.31
CA ALA A 6 46.49 -35.96 4.96
C ALA A 6 46.39 -34.51 5.48
N ALA A 7 46.24 -33.57 4.59
CA ALA A 7 45.97 -32.16 4.93
C ALA A 7 44.47 -32.00 5.23
N ILE A 8 44.15 -31.61 6.47
CA ILE A 8 42.82 -31.26 6.91
C ILE A 8 42.56 -29.80 6.50
N ILE A 9 41.74 -29.58 5.47
CA ILE A 9 41.28 -28.26 5.07
C ILE A 9 40.10 -27.89 5.99
N GLY A 10 40.37 -27.04 6.99
CA GLY A 10 39.32 -26.50 7.85
C GLY A 10 38.50 -25.45 7.07
N ALA A 11 37.25 -25.76 6.80
CA ALA A 11 36.30 -24.79 6.25
C ALA A 11 35.85 -23.82 7.36
N ALA A 12 36.33 -22.59 7.34
CA ALA A 12 35.85 -21.52 8.20
C ALA A 12 34.49 -21.04 7.67
N ALA A 13 33.42 -21.41 8.36
CA ALA A 13 32.09 -20.88 8.08
C ALA A 13 32.00 -19.40 8.53
N LEU A 14 32.04 -18.48 7.60
CA LEU A 14 31.75 -17.07 7.83
C LEU A 14 30.25 -16.93 8.12
N LEU A 15 29.87 -16.85 9.40
CA LEU A 15 28.57 -16.41 9.85
C LEU A 15 28.43 -14.92 9.53
N ALA A 16 27.84 -14.61 8.36
CA ALA A 16 27.41 -13.27 8.05
C ALA A 16 26.19 -12.91 8.93
N THR A 17 26.46 -12.30 10.08
CA THR A 17 25.44 -11.64 10.88
C THR A 17 24.98 -10.41 10.09
N GLY A 18 23.96 -10.58 9.27
CA GLY A 18 23.28 -9.49 8.62
C GLY A 18 22.64 -8.60 9.67
N LEU A 19 23.32 -7.53 10.09
CA LEU A 19 22.68 -6.41 10.78
C LEU A 19 21.65 -5.85 9.81
N GLY A 20 20.40 -6.28 9.95
CA GLY A 20 19.27 -5.70 9.24
C GLY A 20 19.22 -4.22 9.63
N ALA A 21 19.65 -3.34 8.74
CA ALA A 21 19.50 -1.90 8.93
C ALA A 21 18.04 -1.62 9.28
N ALA A 22 17.79 -1.07 10.47
CA ALA A 22 16.46 -0.69 10.90
C ALA A 22 15.88 0.23 9.82
N ARG A 23 14.80 -0.21 9.17
CA ARG A 23 14.12 0.60 8.18
C ARG A 23 13.64 1.88 8.84
N PRO A 24 13.90 3.07 8.27
CA PRO A 24 13.46 4.31 8.87
C PRO A 24 11.94 4.25 9.08
N ALA A 25 11.50 4.60 10.28
CA ALA A 25 10.09 4.66 10.61
C ALA A 25 9.39 5.64 9.65
N TRP A 26 8.18 5.29 9.20
CA TRP A 26 7.35 6.17 8.38
C TRP A 26 7.12 7.49 9.11
N ARG A 27 7.26 8.58 8.39
CA ARG A 27 6.87 9.91 8.87
C ARG A 27 5.80 10.46 7.94
N TRP A 28 4.71 10.91 8.53
CA TRP A 28 3.70 11.64 7.78
C TRP A 28 4.32 12.94 7.22
N PRO A 29 3.87 13.42 6.05
CA PRO A 29 4.14 14.79 5.61
C PRO A 29 3.75 15.78 6.71
N ALA A 30 4.27 17.01 6.64
CA ALA A 30 3.90 18.06 7.60
C ALA A 30 2.37 18.24 7.60
N LEU A 31 1.75 17.99 8.72
CA LEU A 31 0.32 18.19 8.91
C LEU A 31 0.05 19.62 9.38
N PRO A 32 -1.12 20.19 9.09
CA PRO A 32 -1.52 21.48 9.62
C PRO A 32 -1.48 21.51 11.16
N SER A 33 -1.23 22.67 11.75
CA SER A 33 -1.25 22.83 13.20
C SER A 33 -2.58 22.37 13.79
N GLY A 34 -2.52 21.60 14.87
CA GLY A 34 -3.70 21.04 15.54
C GLY A 34 -4.31 19.79 14.89
N VAL A 35 -3.79 19.33 13.75
CA VAL A 35 -4.25 18.08 13.12
C VAL A 35 -3.39 16.91 13.60
N ALA A 36 -4.01 15.95 14.30
CA ALA A 36 -3.33 14.73 14.72
C ALA A 36 -3.03 13.83 13.51
N ALA A 37 -1.94 13.07 13.58
CA ALA A 37 -1.64 12.05 12.56
C ALA A 37 -2.75 10.98 12.52
N PRO A 38 -3.07 10.44 11.32
CA PRO A 38 -4.03 9.35 11.22
C PRO A 38 -3.55 8.13 12.01
N ALA A 39 -4.50 7.36 12.53
CA ALA A 39 -4.19 6.09 13.18
C ALA A 39 -3.57 5.11 12.19
N ILE A 40 -2.52 4.42 12.62
CA ILE A 40 -1.89 3.33 11.85
C ILE A 40 -2.22 2.02 12.58
N PRO A 41 -2.80 1.01 11.89
CA PRO A 41 -3.03 -0.30 12.49
C PRO A 41 -1.74 -0.90 13.04
N SER A 42 -1.79 -1.45 14.25
CA SER A 42 -0.60 -2.00 14.93
C SER A 42 0.01 -3.19 14.22
N ASP A 43 -0.80 -3.96 13.51
CA ASP A 43 -0.44 -5.13 12.72
C ASP A 43 -0.02 -4.80 11.28
N ASN A 44 -0.26 -3.55 10.83
CA ASN A 44 0.03 -3.11 9.47
C ASN A 44 0.78 -1.76 9.43
N GLY A 45 1.94 -1.70 10.08
CA GLY A 45 2.76 -0.49 10.14
C GLY A 45 3.10 0.10 8.78
N MET A 46 3.17 1.43 8.70
CA MET A 46 3.52 2.18 7.48
C MET A 46 5.02 2.16 7.21
N THR A 47 5.37 2.05 5.93
CA THR A 47 6.76 2.20 5.44
C THR A 47 6.79 2.94 4.11
N ALA A 48 7.90 3.57 3.76
CA ALA A 48 8.07 4.21 2.45
C ALA A 48 7.86 3.22 1.28
N ALA A 49 8.27 1.95 1.47
CA ALA A 49 8.08 0.90 0.46
C ALA A 49 6.60 0.56 0.26
N LYS A 50 5.79 0.48 1.34
CA LYS A 50 4.34 0.27 1.24
C LYS A 50 3.65 1.44 0.53
N VAL A 51 4.04 2.67 0.84
CA VAL A 51 3.49 3.86 0.16
C VAL A 51 3.82 3.85 -1.32
N ALA A 52 5.07 3.53 -1.68
CA ALA A 52 5.48 3.43 -3.09
C ALA A 52 4.73 2.29 -3.82
N LEU A 53 4.53 1.14 -3.17
CA LEU A 53 3.73 0.05 -3.71
C LEU A 53 2.27 0.46 -3.88
N GLY A 54 1.65 1.05 -2.86
CA GLY A 54 0.26 1.52 -2.92
C GLY A 54 0.03 2.52 -4.06
N ARG A 55 0.99 3.43 -4.28
CA ARG A 55 0.95 4.34 -5.43
C ARG A 55 0.96 3.59 -6.77
N ARG A 56 1.78 2.56 -6.92
CA ARG A 56 1.80 1.74 -8.14
C ARG A 56 0.47 1.02 -8.34
N LEU A 57 -0.03 0.36 -7.29
CA LEU A 57 -1.28 -0.38 -7.34
C LEU A 57 -2.49 0.52 -7.66
N PHE A 58 -2.49 1.76 -7.19
CA PHE A 58 -3.56 2.72 -7.46
C PHE A 58 -3.74 3.03 -8.96
N TYR A 59 -2.66 2.96 -9.74
CA TYR A 59 -2.67 3.18 -11.20
C TYR A 59 -2.58 1.87 -12.00
N ASP A 60 -2.54 0.71 -11.34
CA ASP A 60 -2.36 -0.58 -12.00
C ASP A 60 -3.70 -1.18 -12.43
N ARG A 61 -3.92 -1.29 -13.73
CA ARG A 61 -5.12 -1.88 -14.33
C ARG A 61 -5.21 -3.39 -14.15
N ALA A 62 -4.08 -4.06 -13.88
CA ALA A 62 -4.06 -5.51 -13.65
C ALA A 62 -4.86 -5.95 -12.41
N LEU A 63 -5.25 -5.01 -11.54
CA LEU A 63 -6.10 -5.28 -10.38
C LEU A 63 -7.60 -5.35 -10.71
N SER A 64 -8.03 -4.90 -11.89
CA SER A 64 -9.42 -5.04 -12.31
C SER A 64 -9.71 -6.41 -12.93
N ALA A 65 -10.97 -6.81 -12.94
CA ALA A 65 -11.39 -8.13 -13.40
C ALA A 65 -10.99 -8.43 -14.85
N ASP A 66 -10.96 -7.42 -15.70
CA ASP A 66 -10.66 -7.52 -17.14
C ASP A 66 -9.40 -6.72 -17.56
N GLY A 67 -8.71 -6.07 -16.64
CA GLY A 67 -7.55 -5.23 -16.91
C GLY A 67 -7.89 -3.88 -17.54
N SER A 68 -9.14 -3.47 -17.58
CA SER A 68 -9.57 -2.22 -18.24
C SER A 68 -9.50 -0.99 -17.35
N MET A 69 -9.62 -1.14 -16.03
CA MET A 69 -9.76 -0.05 -15.07
C MET A 69 -8.68 -0.10 -13.96
N ALA A 70 -8.25 1.06 -13.52
CA ALA A 70 -7.47 1.25 -12.29
C ALA A 70 -8.28 2.05 -11.26
N CYS A 71 -7.86 2.07 -10.01
CA CYS A 71 -8.47 2.93 -8.98
C CYS A 71 -8.48 4.41 -9.42
N ALA A 72 -7.41 4.85 -10.11
CA ALA A 72 -7.26 6.23 -10.59
C ALA A 72 -8.27 6.63 -11.68
N ASP A 73 -8.89 5.68 -12.40
CA ASP A 73 -9.89 6.00 -13.42
C ASP A 73 -11.18 6.57 -12.80
N CYS A 74 -11.53 6.08 -11.59
CA CYS A 74 -12.66 6.57 -10.81
C CYS A 74 -12.24 7.64 -9.78
N HIS A 75 -11.06 7.51 -9.20
CA HIS A 75 -10.55 8.43 -8.18
C HIS A 75 -9.51 9.39 -8.80
N GLN A 76 -10.00 10.35 -9.59
CA GLN A 76 -9.19 11.29 -10.37
C GLN A 76 -8.60 12.38 -9.46
N GLN A 77 -7.29 12.53 -9.48
CA GLN A 77 -6.57 13.44 -8.59
C GLN A 77 -7.03 14.90 -8.74
N GLU A 78 -7.26 15.34 -9.97
CA GLU A 78 -7.71 16.71 -10.30
C GLU A 78 -9.15 17.00 -9.86
N LYS A 79 -9.91 15.96 -9.49
CA LYS A 79 -11.27 16.06 -8.96
C LYS A 79 -11.37 15.71 -7.47
N GLY A 80 -10.27 15.90 -6.73
CA GLY A 80 -10.23 15.54 -5.30
C GLY A 80 -10.32 14.03 -5.06
N PHE A 81 -9.84 13.23 -6.02
CA PHE A 81 -9.94 11.77 -6.02
C PHE A 81 -11.38 11.24 -6.06
N ALA A 82 -12.27 11.95 -6.74
CA ALA A 82 -13.60 11.51 -7.19
C ALA A 82 -13.62 11.53 -8.73
N ASP A 83 -14.76 11.21 -9.35
CA ASP A 83 -14.94 11.34 -10.82
C ASP A 83 -15.82 12.53 -11.21
N GLY A 84 -16.54 13.12 -10.26
CA GLY A 84 -17.45 14.24 -10.46
C GLY A 84 -18.80 13.84 -11.07
N LEU A 85 -19.09 12.53 -11.18
CA LEU A 85 -20.34 12.02 -11.72
C LEU A 85 -21.32 11.64 -10.59
N ALA A 86 -22.62 11.65 -10.90
CA ALA A 86 -23.64 11.19 -9.94
C ALA A 86 -23.57 9.67 -9.72
N THR A 87 -23.24 8.92 -10.76
CA THR A 87 -23.01 7.49 -10.74
C THR A 87 -21.87 7.14 -11.69
N HIS A 88 -21.17 6.04 -11.44
CA HIS A 88 -20.07 5.57 -12.26
C HIS A 88 -20.37 4.19 -12.85
N GLN A 89 -19.88 3.92 -14.05
CA GLN A 89 -19.97 2.61 -14.69
C GLN A 89 -18.88 1.68 -14.14
N GLY A 90 -19.25 0.48 -13.70
CA GLY A 90 -18.32 -0.55 -13.27
C GLY A 90 -17.62 -1.24 -14.44
N VAL A 91 -16.63 -2.05 -14.12
CA VAL A 91 -15.77 -2.76 -15.09
C VAL A 91 -16.55 -3.73 -15.99
N MET A 92 -17.67 -4.27 -15.53
CA MET A 92 -18.56 -5.15 -16.29
C MET A 92 -19.65 -4.39 -17.07
N GLY A 93 -19.58 -3.06 -17.09
CA GLY A 93 -20.54 -2.21 -17.80
C GLY A 93 -21.79 -1.84 -17.01
N GLU A 94 -21.97 -2.37 -15.81
CA GLU A 94 -23.07 -2.02 -14.92
C GLU A 94 -22.95 -0.59 -14.39
N MET A 95 -24.07 0.10 -14.28
CA MET A 95 -24.11 1.43 -13.65
C MET A 95 -24.22 1.30 -12.12
N GLY A 96 -23.30 1.92 -11.42
CA GLY A 96 -23.37 2.07 -9.97
C GLY A 96 -24.58 2.92 -9.56
N VAL A 97 -25.03 2.75 -8.33
CA VAL A 97 -26.18 3.50 -7.75
C VAL A 97 -25.75 4.73 -6.96
N ARG A 98 -24.47 4.99 -6.85
CA ARG A 98 -23.89 6.09 -6.07
C ARG A 98 -22.70 6.71 -6.81
N ASN A 99 -22.37 7.93 -6.42
CA ASN A 99 -21.15 8.60 -6.87
C ASN A 99 -19.88 7.96 -6.26
N VAL A 100 -18.77 8.17 -6.94
CA VAL A 100 -17.43 7.81 -6.43
C VAL A 100 -17.07 8.76 -5.27
N PRO A 101 -16.82 8.26 -4.05
CA PRO A 101 -16.43 9.12 -2.92
C PRO A 101 -15.01 9.65 -3.13
N GLY A 102 -14.80 10.94 -2.82
CA GLY A 102 -13.46 11.52 -2.81
C GLY A 102 -12.58 10.89 -1.73
N LEU A 103 -11.30 10.67 -2.04
CA LEU A 103 -10.33 10.08 -1.10
C LEU A 103 -9.57 11.12 -0.27
N ALA A 104 -9.83 12.43 -0.48
CA ALA A 104 -9.24 13.46 0.36
C ALA A 104 -9.57 13.20 1.83
N ASN A 105 -8.54 13.22 2.69
CA ASN A 105 -8.63 12.95 4.13
C ASN A 105 -9.20 11.58 4.51
N VAL A 106 -9.20 10.59 3.61
CA VAL A 106 -9.73 9.25 3.88
C VAL A 106 -9.05 8.57 5.07
N ALA A 107 -7.78 8.88 5.33
CA ALA A 107 -7.01 8.30 6.44
C ALA A 107 -7.56 8.66 7.84
N TRP A 108 -8.42 9.68 7.97
CA TRP A 108 -9.09 10.06 9.23
C TRP A 108 -10.54 9.58 9.31
N ARG A 109 -11.04 8.86 8.29
CA ARG A 109 -12.40 8.34 8.30
C ARG A 109 -12.50 7.07 9.12
N SER A 110 -13.60 6.90 9.84
CA SER A 110 -13.95 5.68 10.56
C SER A 110 -14.60 4.60 9.67
N GLY A 111 -15.06 4.96 8.47
CA GLY A 111 -15.65 4.05 7.49
C GLY A 111 -15.23 4.45 6.08
N LEU A 112 -14.94 3.45 5.24
CA LEU A 112 -14.39 3.65 3.89
C LEU A 112 -15.46 3.65 2.80
N THR A 113 -16.65 3.11 3.06
CA THR A 113 -17.74 3.01 2.08
C THR A 113 -19.00 3.70 2.56
N TRP A 114 -19.92 3.95 1.61
CA TRP A 114 -21.23 4.55 1.90
C TRP A 114 -22.20 3.59 2.62
N THR A 115 -22.03 2.29 2.45
CA THR A 115 -23.01 1.28 2.83
C THR A 115 -22.53 0.33 3.91
N GLU A 116 -21.23 0.10 4.02
CA GLU A 116 -20.65 -0.85 4.97
C GLU A 116 -19.92 -0.10 6.08
N ALA A 117 -20.63 0.22 7.15
CA ALA A 117 -20.06 0.94 8.29
C ALA A 117 -18.92 0.18 9.00
N GLY A 118 -18.83 -1.15 8.81
CA GLY A 118 -17.77 -1.99 9.39
C GLY A 118 -16.48 -2.04 8.58
N LEU A 119 -16.47 -1.55 7.33
CA LEU A 119 -15.26 -1.56 6.51
C LEU A 119 -14.35 -0.39 6.88
N SER A 120 -13.36 -0.65 7.71
CA SER A 120 -12.40 0.34 8.21
C SER A 120 -10.99 0.19 7.64
N THR A 121 -10.72 -0.90 6.91
CA THR A 121 -9.45 -1.19 6.21
C THR A 121 -9.73 -1.73 4.82
N LEU A 122 -8.78 -1.54 3.91
CA LEU A 122 -8.76 -2.15 2.57
C LEU A 122 -8.06 -3.50 2.61
#